data_ec5ea405284c2c1a25a378eb64b4562a
#
_entry.id   ec5ea405284c2c1a25a378eb64b4562a
#
_cell.length_a   1.000
_cell.length_b   1.000
_cell.length_c   1.000
_cell.angle_alpha   90.00
_cell.angle_beta   90.00
_cell.angle_gamma   90.00
#
_symmetry.space_group_name_H-M   'P 1'
#
loop_
_entity.id
_entity.type
_entity.pdbx_description
1 polymer ?
#
loop_
_entity_poly.entity_id
_entity_poly.type
_entity_poly.pdbx_seq_one_letter_code
_entity_poly.pdbx_strand_id
1 'polypeptide(L)'
;MGSPYGRSTLSYPRSPLASTLTAMNLYPQQSLNLNGRLYSLERPLVMGIVNVTPDSFYADSRVSGEHVLRERLDQLISEGASIADLGAYSSRPGAEVVSPEEEKRRLAPALRLLRDEYPDLPVSVDTFRAEVAAWAVQEYGASLINDISGGGLDSDMYRTVARLQIPYILMHMQGDPQTMQSKTD
;
A
#
# COMPACT_ATOMS: atom_id res chain seq x y z
N MET A 1 -62.50 -18.48 -30.06
CA MET A 1 -61.52 -17.66 -30.81
C MET A 1 -60.19 -17.80 -30.16
N GLY A 2 -59.33 -18.68 -30.68
CA GLY A 2 -58.03 -19.00 -30.14
C GLY A 2 -56.94 -18.09 -30.75
N SER A 3 -56.02 -17.62 -29.93
CA SER A 3 -54.88 -16.79 -30.32
C SER A 3 -53.79 -17.64 -30.96
N PRO A 4 -53.23 -17.25 -32.12
CA PRO A 4 -52.23 -18.02 -32.85
C PRO A 4 -50.83 -17.40 -32.66
N TYR A 5 -50.26 -17.48 -31.48
CA TYR A 5 -48.81 -17.18 -31.34
C TYR A 5 -48.14 -18.26 -30.52
N GLY A 6 -47.73 -19.31 -31.23
CA GLY A 6 -46.77 -20.28 -30.68
C GLY A 6 -45.41 -19.62 -30.46
N ARG A 7 -44.90 -19.64 -29.22
CA ARG A 7 -43.51 -19.28 -28.91
C ARG A 7 -42.59 -20.41 -29.40
N SER A 8 -41.91 -20.19 -30.52
CA SER A 8 -40.80 -21.05 -30.90
C SER A 8 -39.60 -20.72 -30.03
N THR A 9 -39.22 -21.64 -29.16
CA THR A 9 -37.95 -21.60 -28.45
C THR A 9 -36.85 -21.97 -29.42
N LEU A 10 -36.18 -20.98 -29.98
CA LEU A 10 -34.92 -21.15 -30.69
C LEU A 10 -33.84 -21.52 -29.69
N SER A 11 -33.50 -22.81 -29.62
CA SER A 11 -32.31 -23.28 -28.91
C SER A 11 -31.08 -23.01 -29.78
N TYR A 12 -30.32 -21.97 -29.44
CA TYR A 12 -28.99 -21.77 -30.03
C TYR A 12 -28.03 -22.83 -29.49
N PRO A 13 -27.24 -23.51 -30.32
CA PRO A 13 -26.20 -24.41 -29.84
C PRO A 13 -25.16 -23.60 -29.11
N ARG A 14 -24.88 -23.96 -27.86
CA ARG A 14 -23.81 -23.35 -27.09
C ARG A 14 -22.47 -23.64 -27.77
N SER A 15 -21.79 -22.59 -28.24
CA SER A 15 -20.48 -22.68 -28.84
C SER A 15 -19.50 -23.29 -27.85
N PRO A 16 -18.63 -24.24 -28.26
CA PRO A 16 -17.59 -24.79 -27.37
C PRO A 16 -16.58 -23.76 -26.89
N LEU A 17 -16.52 -22.58 -27.48
CA LEU A 17 -15.72 -21.44 -26.99
C LEU A 17 -16.27 -20.80 -25.71
N ALA A 18 -17.57 -20.97 -25.40
CA ALA A 18 -18.14 -20.44 -24.16
C ALA A 18 -17.68 -21.21 -22.92
N SER A 19 -17.26 -22.48 -23.05
CA SER A 19 -16.77 -23.29 -21.94
C SER A 19 -15.29 -23.03 -21.62
N THR A 20 -14.52 -22.49 -22.56
CA THR A 20 -13.08 -22.19 -22.37
C THR A 20 -12.87 -20.81 -21.75
N LEU A 21 -13.81 -19.87 -21.96
CA LEU A 21 -13.78 -18.54 -21.34
C LEU A 21 -14.19 -18.54 -19.88
N THR A 22 -14.86 -19.59 -19.39
CA THR A 22 -15.25 -19.72 -17.97
C THR A 22 -14.07 -20.07 -17.07
N ALA A 23 -12.90 -20.42 -17.62
CA ALA A 23 -11.69 -20.74 -16.88
C ALA A 23 -10.66 -19.59 -16.83
N MET A 24 -10.91 -18.47 -17.49
CA MET A 24 -10.14 -17.26 -17.22
C MET A 24 -10.70 -16.65 -15.95
N ASN A 25 -9.91 -16.79 -14.88
CA ASN A 25 -10.19 -16.19 -13.59
C ASN A 25 -10.31 -14.67 -13.75
N LEU A 26 -11.52 -14.16 -14.00
CA LEU A 26 -11.85 -12.73 -14.04
C LEU A 26 -11.93 -12.13 -12.63
N TYR A 27 -11.54 -12.91 -11.61
CA TYR A 27 -11.50 -12.43 -10.24
C TYR A 27 -10.25 -11.59 -10.03
N PRO A 28 -10.36 -10.48 -9.27
CA PRO A 28 -9.20 -9.70 -8.87
C PRO A 28 -8.19 -10.60 -8.15
N GLN A 29 -6.93 -10.21 -8.18
CA GLN A 29 -5.86 -10.94 -7.52
C GLN A 29 -6.25 -11.24 -6.06
N GLN A 30 -6.31 -12.53 -5.71
CA GLN A 30 -6.76 -12.97 -4.40
C GLN A 30 -5.62 -13.10 -3.39
N SER A 31 -4.41 -12.77 -3.78
CA SER A 31 -3.24 -12.83 -2.91
C SER A 31 -2.21 -11.76 -3.26
N LEU A 32 -1.49 -11.31 -2.23
CA LEU A 32 -0.31 -10.45 -2.35
C LEU A 32 0.94 -11.23 -1.96
N ASN A 33 2.00 -11.08 -2.74
CA ASN A 33 3.31 -11.56 -2.33
C ASN A 33 4.05 -10.42 -1.60
N LEU A 34 4.21 -10.57 -0.29
CA LEU A 34 4.94 -9.64 0.55
C LEU A 34 6.21 -10.34 1.03
N ASN A 35 7.36 -10.00 0.44
CA ASN A 35 8.67 -10.60 0.73
C ASN A 35 8.69 -12.13 0.67
N GLY A 36 8.10 -12.72 -0.38
CA GLY A 36 8.06 -14.16 -0.59
C GLY A 36 6.96 -14.91 0.18
N ARG A 37 6.18 -14.24 1.00
CA ARG A 37 4.99 -14.78 1.67
C ARG A 37 3.73 -14.39 0.92
N LEU A 38 2.84 -15.35 0.69
CA LEU A 38 1.54 -15.10 0.07
C LEU A 38 0.49 -14.79 1.13
N TYR A 39 -0.09 -13.61 1.03
CA TYR A 39 -1.20 -13.16 1.88
C TYR A 39 -2.50 -13.24 1.09
N SER A 40 -3.47 -14.00 1.58
CA SER A 40 -4.81 -14.09 0.97
C SER A 40 -5.57 -12.78 1.14
N LEU A 41 -6.24 -12.34 0.07
CA LEU A 41 -7.16 -11.21 0.07
C LEU A 41 -8.64 -11.63 0.15
N GLU A 42 -8.92 -12.91 0.46
CA GLU A 42 -10.28 -13.38 0.73
C GLU A 42 -10.92 -12.66 1.92
N ARG A 43 -10.07 -12.19 2.83
CA ARG A 43 -10.46 -11.27 3.91
C ARG A 43 -9.65 -9.99 3.79
N PRO A 44 -10.22 -8.83 4.14
CA PRO A 44 -9.48 -7.58 4.17
C PRO A 44 -8.25 -7.67 5.07
N LEU A 45 -7.10 -7.20 4.59
CA LEU A 45 -5.92 -6.96 5.41
C LEU A 45 -5.97 -5.53 5.93
N VAL A 46 -5.75 -5.36 7.23
CA VAL A 46 -5.71 -4.03 7.85
C VAL A 46 -4.28 -3.51 7.81
N MET A 47 -4.10 -2.35 7.20
CA MET A 47 -2.83 -1.65 7.15
C MET A 47 -2.83 -0.54 8.20
N GLY A 48 -2.01 -0.71 9.25
CA GLY A 48 -1.93 0.19 10.39
C GLY A 48 -0.93 1.32 10.14
N ILE A 49 -1.39 2.57 10.23
CA ILE A 49 -0.57 3.77 9.97
C ILE A 49 0.34 4.07 11.15
N VAL A 50 1.62 4.31 10.85
CA VAL A 50 2.67 4.72 11.79
C VAL A 50 3.40 5.93 11.23
N ASN A 51 3.07 7.13 11.72
CA ASN A 51 3.73 8.36 11.31
C ASN A 51 5.01 8.58 12.12
N VAL A 52 6.16 8.55 11.46
CA VAL A 52 7.48 8.77 12.06
C VAL A 52 7.94 10.22 11.88
N THR A 53 7.11 11.17 12.32
CA THR A 53 7.45 12.60 12.32
C THR A 53 8.22 12.97 13.58
N PRO A 54 9.05 14.04 13.58
CA PRO A 54 9.81 14.47 14.75
C PRO A 54 8.95 14.67 15.99
N ASP A 55 7.77 15.23 15.83
CA ASP A 55 6.83 15.50 16.94
C ASP A 55 6.21 14.23 17.52
N SER A 56 6.19 13.12 16.76
CA SER A 56 5.53 11.89 17.18
C SER A 56 6.46 10.92 17.93
N PHE A 57 7.78 10.92 17.64
CA PHE A 57 8.68 9.86 18.12
C PHE A 57 10.04 10.34 18.63
N TYR A 58 10.43 11.62 18.46
CA TYR A 58 11.79 12.07 18.74
C TYR A 58 11.90 13.24 19.73
N ALA A 59 10.83 13.56 20.47
CA ALA A 59 10.77 14.76 21.29
C ALA A 59 11.86 14.82 22.40
N ASP A 60 12.29 13.68 22.99
CA ASP A 60 13.19 13.71 24.16
C ASP A 60 14.46 12.85 24.05
N SER A 61 14.43 11.70 23.38
CA SER A 61 15.62 10.88 23.11
C SER A 61 15.35 9.77 22.10
N ARG A 62 16.43 9.20 21.51
CA ARG A 62 16.30 8.04 20.59
C ARG A 62 15.68 6.82 21.30
N VAL A 63 16.01 6.60 22.57
CA VAL A 63 15.52 5.45 23.36
C VAL A 63 14.03 5.59 23.66
N SER A 64 13.57 6.81 24.02
CA SER A 64 12.14 7.06 24.24
C SER A 64 11.33 6.91 22.95
N GLY A 65 11.87 7.35 21.81
CA GLY A 65 11.21 7.20 20.50
C GLY A 65 11.04 5.74 20.08
N GLU A 66 12.05 4.90 20.30
CA GLU A 66 11.94 3.46 20.00
C GLU A 66 10.93 2.75 20.92
N HIS A 67 10.85 3.14 22.19
CA HIS A 67 9.88 2.57 23.13
C HIS A 67 8.44 2.90 22.69
N VAL A 68 8.17 4.17 22.41
CA VAL A 68 6.84 4.62 21.91
C VAL A 68 6.47 3.91 20.60
N LEU A 69 7.46 3.70 19.72
CA LEU A 69 7.22 2.98 18.47
C LEU A 69 6.86 1.51 18.73
N ARG A 70 7.54 0.81 19.64
CA ARG A 70 7.19 -0.57 20.02
C ARG A 70 5.78 -0.65 20.59
N GLU A 71 5.44 0.20 21.53
CA GLU A 71 4.08 0.24 22.11
C GLU A 71 3.03 0.47 21.03
N ARG A 72 3.31 1.36 20.07
CA ARG A 72 2.40 1.61 18.96
C ARG A 72 2.25 0.41 18.02
N LEU A 73 3.34 -0.27 17.69
CA LEU A 73 3.33 -1.47 16.85
C LEU A 73 2.59 -2.63 17.55
N ASP A 74 2.88 -2.86 18.83
CA ASP A 74 2.21 -3.90 19.62
C ASP A 74 0.70 -3.64 19.72
N GLN A 75 0.31 -2.39 19.92
CA GLN A 75 -1.09 -1.97 19.89
C GLN A 75 -1.74 -2.28 18.55
N LEU A 76 -1.13 -1.84 17.43
CA LEU A 76 -1.66 -2.08 16.08
C LEU A 76 -1.84 -3.57 15.79
N ILE A 77 -0.86 -4.39 16.14
CA ILE A 77 -0.91 -5.84 15.97
C ILE A 77 -2.06 -6.43 16.80
N SER A 78 -2.18 -6.03 18.06
CA SER A 78 -3.26 -6.49 18.95
C SER A 78 -4.65 -6.09 18.47
N GLU A 79 -4.76 -4.96 17.78
CA GLU A 79 -5.99 -4.46 17.16
C GLU A 79 -6.27 -5.11 15.79
N GLY A 80 -5.38 -5.98 15.29
CA GLY A 80 -5.59 -6.76 14.07
C GLY A 80 -4.92 -6.21 12.83
N ALA A 81 -3.98 -5.29 12.94
CA ALA A 81 -3.17 -4.85 11.81
C ALA A 81 -2.35 -6.03 11.25
N SER A 82 -2.37 -6.18 9.94
CA SER A 82 -1.64 -7.21 9.20
C SER A 82 -0.41 -6.64 8.49
N ILE A 83 -0.33 -5.34 8.35
CA ILE A 83 0.74 -4.58 7.68
C ILE A 83 0.97 -3.31 8.47
N ALA A 84 2.23 -2.92 8.69
CA ALA A 84 2.58 -1.59 9.22
C ALA A 84 2.90 -0.65 8.06
N ASP A 85 2.26 0.53 8.01
CA ASP A 85 2.47 1.54 6.98
C ASP A 85 3.20 2.75 7.56
N LEU A 86 4.48 2.87 7.22
CA LEU A 86 5.36 3.91 7.74
C LEU A 86 5.36 5.15 6.85
N GLY A 87 5.00 6.30 7.42
CA GLY A 87 5.06 7.60 6.75
C GLY A 87 5.94 8.59 7.51
N ALA A 88 6.89 9.23 6.81
CA ALA A 88 7.76 10.27 7.39
C ALA A 88 7.49 11.67 6.81
N TYR A 89 6.60 11.74 5.84
CA TYR A 89 6.12 12.96 5.21
C TYR A 89 4.69 13.26 5.66
N SER A 90 4.40 14.50 6.03
CA SER A 90 3.03 14.89 6.35
C SER A 90 2.34 15.46 5.12
N SER A 91 1.24 14.83 4.72
CA SER A 91 0.37 15.32 3.64
C SER A 91 -0.62 16.42 4.11
N ARG A 92 -0.52 16.88 5.37
CA ARG A 92 -1.40 17.94 5.89
C ARG A 92 -1.08 19.26 5.22
N PRO A 93 -2.10 20.09 4.93
CA PRO A 93 -1.89 21.45 4.41
C PRO A 93 -0.95 22.24 5.33
N GLY A 94 0.08 22.87 4.74
CA GLY A 94 1.07 23.66 5.48
C GLY A 94 2.18 22.87 6.15
N ALA A 95 2.25 21.55 5.95
CA ALA A 95 3.39 20.77 6.42
C ALA A 95 4.68 21.17 5.71
N GLU A 96 5.79 21.12 6.44
CA GLU A 96 7.13 21.40 5.91
C GLU A 96 7.49 20.42 4.78
N VAL A 97 8.07 20.94 3.71
CA VAL A 97 8.59 20.11 2.63
C VAL A 97 9.85 19.38 3.14
N VAL A 98 9.75 18.08 3.24
CA VAL A 98 10.84 17.20 3.70
C VAL A 98 11.68 16.78 2.48
N SER A 99 13.02 16.90 2.57
CA SER A 99 13.90 16.36 1.54
C SER A 99 13.93 14.83 1.55
N PRO A 100 14.33 14.17 0.44
CA PRO A 100 14.47 12.70 0.43
C PRO A 100 15.42 12.18 1.51
N GLU A 101 16.54 12.87 1.76
CA GLU A 101 17.53 12.50 2.79
C GLU A 101 16.92 12.59 4.18
N GLU A 102 16.15 13.64 4.45
CA GLU A 102 15.47 13.81 5.73
C GLU A 102 14.35 12.76 5.90
N GLU A 103 13.62 12.43 4.85
CA GLU A 103 12.62 11.37 4.86
C GLU A 103 13.26 10.02 5.20
N LYS A 104 14.36 9.65 4.52
CA LYS A 104 15.15 8.45 4.84
C LYS A 104 15.66 8.47 6.28
N ARG A 105 16.16 9.61 6.76
CA ARG A 105 16.64 9.77 8.13
C ARG A 105 15.54 9.51 9.18
N ARG A 106 14.31 9.95 8.91
CA ARG A 106 13.15 9.72 9.78
C ARG A 106 12.68 8.28 9.75
N LEU A 107 12.66 7.66 8.57
CA LEU A 107 12.22 6.26 8.39
C LEU A 107 13.20 5.25 8.96
N ALA A 108 14.52 5.49 8.86
CA ALA A 108 15.56 4.52 9.16
C ALA A 108 15.46 3.84 10.53
N PRO A 109 15.22 4.55 11.65
CA PRO A 109 15.08 3.91 12.96
C PRO A 109 13.90 2.96 13.05
N ALA A 110 12.75 3.37 12.50
CA ALA A 110 11.54 2.56 12.50
C ALA A 110 11.66 1.32 11.60
N LEU A 111 12.23 1.48 10.41
CA LEU A 111 12.49 0.37 9.50
C LEU A 111 13.45 -0.65 10.09
N ARG A 112 14.50 -0.18 10.79
CA ARG A 112 15.45 -1.05 11.51
C ARG A 112 14.75 -1.84 12.61
N LEU A 113 13.99 -1.16 13.46
CA LEU A 113 13.24 -1.79 14.55
C LEU A 113 12.30 -2.88 14.01
N LEU A 114 11.53 -2.57 12.96
CA LEU A 114 10.61 -3.52 12.34
C LEU A 114 11.34 -4.74 11.77
N ARG A 115 12.44 -4.53 11.04
CA ARG A 115 13.25 -5.62 10.49
C ARG A 115 13.81 -6.53 11.59
N ASP A 116 14.30 -5.95 12.67
CA ASP A 116 15.05 -6.67 13.70
C ASP A 116 14.12 -7.32 14.77
N GLU A 117 12.99 -6.69 15.11
CA GLU A 117 12.10 -7.14 16.18
C GLU A 117 10.74 -7.69 15.69
N TYR A 118 10.30 -7.30 14.48
CA TYR A 118 9.00 -7.71 13.92
C TYR A 118 9.14 -8.34 12.51
N PRO A 119 10.01 -9.35 12.32
CA PRO A 119 10.34 -9.88 10.99
C PRO A 119 9.15 -10.52 10.26
N ASP A 120 8.09 -10.86 10.99
CA ASP A 120 6.88 -11.46 10.45
C ASP A 120 5.82 -10.43 10.04
N LEU A 121 5.97 -9.17 10.43
CA LEU A 121 5.06 -8.10 10.09
C LEU A 121 5.49 -7.43 8.76
N PRO A 122 4.70 -7.53 7.69
CA PRO A 122 4.99 -6.82 6.46
C PRO A 122 5.03 -5.31 6.67
N VAL A 123 5.96 -4.66 5.99
CA VAL A 123 6.15 -3.22 6.07
C VAL A 123 5.79 -2.57 4.75
N SER A 124 4.86 -1.63 4.80
CA SER A 124 4.58 -0.66 3.76
C SER A 124 5.32 0.64 4.05
N VAL A 125 5.78 1.33 3.02
CA VAL A 125 6.33 2.68 3.15
C VAL A 125 5.49 3.65 2.35
N ASP A 126 4.92 4.64 3.05
CA ASP A 126 4.17 5.75 2.45
C ASP A 126 5.17 6.80 1.93
N THR A 127 5.39 6.75 0.64
CA THR A 127 6.28 7.68 -0.07
C THR A 127 5.90 7.82 -1.54
N PHE A 128 5.99 9.03 -2.06
CA PHE A 128 5.85 9.32 -3.49
C PHE A 128 7.20 9.45 -4.21
N ARG A 129 8.32 9.10 -3.54
CA ARG A 129 9.68 9.24 -4.10
C ARG A 129 10.26 7.87 -4.42
N ALA A 130 10.60 7.66 -5.68
CA ALA A 130 11.17 6.41 -6.19
C ALA A 130 12.49 6.02 -5.50
N GLU A 131 13.34 7.01 -5.18
CA GLU A 131 14.61 6.76 -4.50
C GLU A 131 14.44 6.34 -3.03
N VAL A 132 13.43 6.87 -2.33
CA VAL A 132 13.10 6.48 -0.95
C VAL A 132 12.50 5.07 -0.96
N ALA A 133 11.60 4.78 -1.90
CA ALA A 133 11.02 3.46 -2.11
C ALA A 133 12.13 2.41 -2.36
N ALA A 134 13.03 2.68 -3.30
CA ALA A 134 14.14 1.77 -3.63
C ALA A 134 15.04 1.51 -2.41
N TRP A 135 15.40 2.56 -1.69
CA TRP A 135 16.22 2.45 -0.48
C TRP A 135 15.54 1.65 0.63
N ALA A 136 14.27 1.90 0.90
CA ALA A 136 13.53 1.19 1.95
C ALA A 136 13.42 -0.31 1.67
N VAL A 137 13.18 -0.67 0.39
CA VAL A 137 13.10 -2.08 -0.03
C VAL A 137 14.47 -2.76 0.03
N GLN A 138 15.51 -2.13 -0.52
CA GLN A 138 16.84 -2.76 -0.66
C GLN A 138 17.57 -2.87 0.67
N GLU A 139 17.47 -1.87 1.55
CA GLU A 139 18.24 -1.83 2.81
C GLU A 139 17.47 -2.43 4.00
N TYR A 140 16.14 -2.38 3.97
CA TYR A 140 15.33 -2.77 5.13
C TYR A 140 14.27 -3.83 4.83
N GLY A 141 14.09 -4.22 3.56
CA GLY A 141 13.12 -5.24 3.19
C GLY A 141 11.67 -4.77 3.27
N ALA A 142 11.40 -3.48 3.04
CA ALA A 142 10.02 -3.04 2.86
C ALA A 142 9.35 -3.87 1.75
N SER A 143 8.14 -4.33 1.98
CA SER A 143 7.46 -5.31 1.13
C SER A 143 6.33 -4.72 0.29
N LEU A 144 6.02 -3.44 0.50
CA LEU A 144 4.94 -2.71 -0.17
C LEU A 144 5.31 -1.22 -0.24
N ILE A 145 4.93 -0.55 -1.31
CA ILE A 145 4.96 0.92 -1.37
C ILE A 145 3.53 1.44 -1.49
N ASN A 146 3.21 2.41 -0.64
CA ASN A 146 1.97 3.17 -0.63
C ASN A 146 2.28 4.58 -1.16
N ASP A 147 1.69 4.96 -2.31
CA ASP A 147 1.99 6.25 -2.95
C ASP A 147 0.71 7.07 -3.12
N ILE A 148 0.59 8.11 -2.30
CA ILE A 148 -0.54 9.06 -2.33
C ILE A 148 -0.71 9.74 -3.69
N SER A 149 0.39 9.90 -4.45
CA SER A 149 0.36 10.58 -5.76
C SER A 149 0.04 9.65 -6.92
N GLY A 150 0.04 8.33 -6.69
CA GLY A 150 -0.14 7.34 -7.76
C GLY A 150 0.88 7.51 -8.89
N GLY A 151 2.14 7.81 -8.56
CA GLY A 151 3.23 8.05 -9.53
C GLY A 151 3.21 9.45 -10.16
N GLY A 152 2.29 10.33 -9.76
CA GLY A 152 2.16 11.68 -10.35
C GLY A 152 3.24 12.66 -9.93
N LEU A 153 3.90 12.44 -8.79
CA LEU A 153 4.94 13.34 -8.27
C LEU A 153 6.37 12.86 -8.57
N ASP A 154 6.56 11.59 -8.94
CA ASP A 154 7.85 11.04 -9.35
C ASP A 154 7.67 10.08 -10.53
N SER A 155 8.12 10.49 -11.71
CA SER A 155 8.00 9.74 -12.97
C SER A 155 8.76 8.40 -12.95
N ASP A 156 9.74 8.22 -12.07
CA ASP A 156 10.53 7.00 -11.94
C ASP A 156 9.88 5.96 -11.01
N MET A 157 8.79 6.32 -10.30
CA MET A 157 8.15 5.42 -9.34
C MET A 157 7.71 4.09 -9.98
N TYR A 158 6.96 4.13 -11.08
CA TYR A 158 6.48 2.90 -11.74
C TYR A 158 7.62 1.99 -12.18
N ARG A 159 8.68 2.56 -12.77
CA ARG A 159 9.86 1.79 -13.19
C ARG A 159 10.56 1.18 -12.00
N THR A 160 10.63 1.91 -10.89
CA THR A 160 11.29 1.47 -9.67
C THR A 160 10.53 0.32 -9.01
N VAL A 161 9.22 0.42 -8.77
CA VAL A 161 8.45 -0.66 -8.15
C VAL A 161 8.37 -1.90 -9.05
N ALA A 162 8.30 -1.71 -10.37
CA ALA A 162 8.35 -2.82 -11.33
C ALA A 162 9.69 -3.57 -11.28
N ARG A 163 10.83 -2.85 -11.21
CA ARG A 163 12.16 -3.45 -11.08
C ARG A 163 12.33 -4.19 -9.76
N LEU A 164 11.77 -3.65 -8.69
CA LEU A 164 11.81 -4.25 -7.35
C LEU A 164 10.85 -5.44 -7.20
N GLN A 165 9.90 -5.57 -8.12
CA GLN A 165 8.87 -6.63 -8.13
C GLN A 165 8.07 -6.71 -6.82
N ILE A 166 7.73 -5.56 -6.26
CA ILE A 166 6.94 -5.44 -5.03
C ILE A 166 5.54 -4.91 -5.34
N PRO A 167 4.54 -5.24 -4.52
CA PRO A 167 3.23 -4.62 -4.59
C PRO A 167 3.30 -3.09 -4.42
N TYR A 168 2.38 -2.42 -5.09
CA TYR A 168 2.29 -0.98 -5.10
C TYR A 168 0.83 -0.54 -4.94
N ILE A 169 0.56 0.28 -3.93
CA ILE A 169 -0.74 0.92 -3.74
C ILE A 169 -0.69 2.26 -4.46
N LEU A 170 -1.54 2.37 -5.45
CA LEU A 170 -1.69 3.53 -6.29
C LEU A 170 -2.94 4.28 -5.86
N MET A 171 -2.77 5.43 -5.20
CA MET A 171 -3.91 6.27 -4.86
C MET A 171 -4.21 7.23 -6.03
N HIS A 172 -5.49 7.41 -6.33
CA HIS A 172 -5.92 8.48 -7.23
C HIS A 172 -6.03 9.79 -6.45
N MET A 173 -5.30 10.82 -6.88
CA MET A 173 -5.30 12.14 -6.27
C MET A 173 -5.53 13.22 -7.34
N GLN A 174 -6.42 14.16 -7.07
CA GLN A 174 -6.58 15.35 -7.91
C GLN A 174 -5.79 16.51 -7.31
N GLY A 175 -4.79 17.01 -8.05
CA GLY A 175 -3.87 18.05 -7.57
C GLY A 175 -2.63 17.48 -6.92
N ASP A 176 -2.20 18.07 -5.82
CA ASP A 176 -1.08 17.63 -4.97
C ASP A 176 -1.56 17.40 -3.52
N PRO A 177 -0.73 16.79 -2.64
CA PRO A 177 -1.11 16.52 -1.26
C PRO A 177 -1.58 17.75 -0.47
N GLN A 178 -1.12 18.95 -0.84
CA GLN A 178 -1.50 20.20 -0.16
C GLN A 178 -2.84 20.75 -0.64
N THR A 179 -3.21 20.48 -1.89
CA THR A 179 -4.40 21.06 -2.55
C THR A 179 -5.54 20.07 -2.78
N MET A 180 -5.30 18.76 -2.64
CA MET A 180 -6.28 17.71 -2.93
C MET A 180 -7.60 17.86 -2.17
N GLN A 181 -7.56 18.31 -0.90
CA GLN A 181 -8.76 18.49 -0.09
C GLN A 181 -9.66 19.65 -0.54
N SER A 182 -9.12 20.60 -1.29
CA SER A 182 -9.89 21.72 -1.85
C SER A 182 -10.51 21.42 -3.21
N LYS A 183 -10.26 20.23 -3.78
CA LYS A 183 -10.70 19.82 -5.12
C LYS A 183 -11.66 18.62 -5.09
N THR A 184 -12.43 18.49 -4.01
CA THR A 184 -13.36 17.37 -3.77
C THR A 184 -14.79 17.64 -4.26
N ASP A 185 -15.03 18.68 -5.08
CA ASP A 185 -16.34 19.01 -5.64
C ASP A 185 -16.59 18.28 -6.98
#